data_92e5c1c28d39a55140b5d6fcd282eaf4
#
_entry.id   92e5c1c28d39a55140b5d6fcd282eaf4
#
_cell.length_a   1.000
_cell.length_b   1.000
_cell.length_c   1.000
_cell.angle_alpha   90.00
_cell.angle_beta   90.00
_cell.angle_gamma   90.00
#
_symmetry.space_group_name_H-M   'P 1'
#
loop_
_entity.id
_entity.type
_entity.pdbx_description
1 polymer ?
#
loop_
_entity_poly.entity_id
_entity_poly.type
_entity_poly.pdbx_seq_one_letter_code
_entity_poly.pdbx_strand_id
1 'polypeptide(L)'
;GNPSKAQRYVGFWGEVLKKMSEYNSEYLFPGHGPLIKGKKTVKELLLDTSNCLLWIEENVLNLMNKGYSLREIQSELVLPEEFFKPYLVSAYDDFSFLINSVWRQYGGWYSGTPSELKPPKLEDIGRTYIDMAGNDNNLLKFLESLVSSQKYREASVIVDAAYSVNSELFSDIKKEIYLKLAEQETSLMAKGIYKFNHDS
;
A
#
# COMPACT_ATOMS: atom_id res chain seq x y z
N GLY A 1 4.61 -1.28 7.51
CA GLY A 1 5.53 -0.22 7.07
C GLY A 1 4.84 1.07 6.71
N ASN A 2 5.45 2.20 7.01
CA ASN A 2 4.93 3.50 6.60
C ASN A 2 5.67 3.97 5.34
N PRO A 3 4.98 4.27 4.22
CA PRO A 3 5.61 4.67 2.95
C PRO A 3 6.51 5.90 3.06
N SER A 4 6.18 6.83 3.96
CA SER A 4 6.90 8.09 4.16
C SER A 4 7.96 8.04 5.28
N LYS A 5 8.28 6.87 5.80
CA LYS A 5 9.23 6.69 6.91
C LYS A 5 10.41 5.79 6.52
N ALA A 6 11.40 5.74 7.41
CA ALA A 6 12.53 4.84 7.28
C ALA A 6 12.09 3.36 7.22
N GLN A 7 12.96 2.52 6.65
CA GLN A 7 12.78 1.08 6.53
C GLN A 7 12.26 0.45 7.82
N ARG A 8 11.28 -0.44 7.70
CA ARG A 8 10.80 -1.33 8.76
C ARG A 8 11.19 -2.77 8.41
N TYR A 9 11.59 -3.53 9.41
CA TYR A 9 12.05 -4.90 9.27
C TYR A 9 10.93 -5.83 9.73
N VAL A 10 10.16 -6.34 8.78
CA VAL A 10 8.91 -7.07 9.03
C VAL A 10 9.17 -8.35 9.83
N GLY A 11 10.12 -9.17 9.37
CA GLY A 11 10.49 -10.42 10.06
C GLY A 11 11.05 -10.17 11.44
N PHE A 12 11.97 -9.19 11.59
CA PHE A 12 12.50 -8.83 12.91
C PHE A 12 11.38 -8.38 13.87
N TRP A 13 10.40 -7.63 13.38
CA TRP A 13 9.24 -7.27 14.19
C TRP A 13 8.46 -8.52 14.62
N GLY A 14 8.22 -9.47 13.70
CA GLY A 14 7.60 -10.76 14.02
C GLY A 14 8.35 -11.52 15.12
N GLU A 15 9.67 -11.66 14.99
CA GLU A 15 10.51 -12.34 15.98
C GLU A 15 10.48 -11.66 17.36
N VAL A 16 10.48 -10.33 17.40
CA VAL A 16 10.36 -9.57 18.65
C VAL A 16 9.03 -9.83 19.34
N LEU A 17 7.92 -9.83 18.60
CA LEU A 17 6.60 -10.12 19.16
C LEU A 17 6.51 -11.56 19.69
N LYS A 18 7.11 -12.53 18.99
CA LYS A 18 7.21 -13.91 19.45
C LYS A 18 7.94 -13.99 20.79
N LYS A 19 9.09 -13.33 20.90
CA LYS A 19 9.83 -13.26 22.16
C LYS A 19 9.04 -12.56 23.26
N MET A 20 8.31 -11.47 22.94
CA MET A 20 7.45 -10.79 23.92
C MET A 20 6.33 -11.69 24.44
N SER A 21 5.81 -12.62 23.64
CA SER A 21 4.77 -13.56 24.05
C SER A 21 5.21 -14.52 25.17
N GLU A 22 6.52 -14.71 25.32
CA GLU A 22 7.12 -15.58 26.34
C GLU A 22 7.14 -14.94 27.73
N TYR A 23 6.98 -13.60 27.83
CA TYR A 23 6.99 -12.88 29.13
C TYR A 23 5.77 -13.14 29.99
N ASN A 24 4.75 -13.83 29.47
CA ASN A 24 3.53 -14.18 30.20
C ASN A 24 2.86 -12.97 30.87
N SER A 25 2.85 -11.83 30.18
CA SER A 25 2.36 -10.53 30.65
C SER A 25 0.84 -10.55 30.84
N GLU A 26 0.35 -9.97 31.94
CA GLU A 26 -1.08 -9.78 32.23
C GLU A 26 -1.69 -8.66 31.39
N TYR A 27 -0.88 -7.65 31.01
CA TYR A 27 -1.32 -6.47 30.29
C TYR A 27 -0.41 -6.18 29.12
N LEU A 28 -1.00 -5.72 28.00
CA LEU A 28 -0.29 -5.16 26.85
C LEU A 28 -0.83 -3.75 26.57
N PHE A 29 0.07 -2.77 26.56
CA PHE A 29 -0.21 -1.39 26.20
C PHE A 29 0.36 -1.13 24.79
N PRO A 30 -0.47 -1.22 23.74
CA PRO A 30 0.00 -0.93 22.40
C PRO A 30 0.23 0.58 22.21
N GLY A 31 1.08 0.98 21.28
CA GLY A 31 1.28 2.38 20.93
C GLY A 31 0.03 3.02 20.31
N HIS A 32 -0.85 2.21 19.73
CA HIS A 32 -2.16 2.57 19.20
C HIS A 32 -3.16 1.47 19.54
N GLY A 33 -4.40 1.86 19.88
CA GLY A 33 -5.46 0.92 20.22
C GLY A 33 -5.70 0.80 21.74
N PRO A 34 -6.67 -0.04 22.14
CA PRO A 34 -7.05 -0.20 23.53
C PRO A 34 -6.04 -1.03 24.34
N LEU A 35 -6.06 -0.85 25.64
CA LEU A 35 -5.39 -1.75 26.58
C LEU A 35 -5.92 -3.18 26.42
N ILE A 36 -5.02 -4.15 26.36
CA ILE A 36 -5.32 -5.58 26.31
C ILE A 36 -4.99 -6.20 27.65
N LYS A 37 -5.96 -6.92 28.22
CA LYS A 37 -5.85 -7.56 29.53
C LYS A 37 -6.05 -9.07 29.43
N GLY A 38 -5.27 -9.81 30.21
CA GLY A 38 -5.32 -11.27 30.34
C GLY A 38 -4.15 -11.96 29.66
N LYS A 39 -3.41 -12.78 30.42
CA LYS A 39 -2.18 -13.47 29.96
C LYS A 39 -2.41 -14.26 28.67
N LYS A 40 -3.51 -15.02 28.59
CA LYS A 40 -3.86 -15.80 27.40
C LYS A 40 -4.08 -14.92 26.19
N THR A 41 -4.92 -13.88 26.34
CA THR A 41 -5.26 -12.94 25.27
C THR A 41 -4.06 -12.18 24.77
N VAL A 42 -3.21 -11.68 25.67
CA VAL A 42 -1.95 -10.99 25.34
C VAL A 42 -1.03 -11.90 24.55
N LYS A 43 -0.85 -13.14 25.03
CA LYS A 43 0.02 -14.13 24.36
C LYS A 43 -0.51 -14.48 22.97
N GLU A 44 -1.79 -14.78 22.83
CA GLU A 44 -2.43 -15.10 21.54
C GLU A 44 -2.28 -13.95 20.54
N LEU A 45 -2.59 -12.72 20.94
CA LEU A 45 -2.47 -11.55 20.07
C LEU A 45 -1.02 -11.34 19.58
N LEU A 46 -0.04 -11.47 20.48
CA LEU A 46 1.37 -11.32 20.13
C LEU A 46 1.82 -12.42 19.16
N LEU A 47 1.42 -13.68 19.40
CA LEU A 47 1.77 -14.81 18.54
C LEU A 47 1.09 -14.73 17.17
N ASP A 48 -0.19 -14.40 17.13
CA ASP A 48 -0.92 -14.27 15.87
C ASP A 48 -0.34 -13.16 15.00
N THR A 49 -0.01 -12.01 15.62
CA THR A 49 0.63 -10.90 14.90
C THR A 49 2.02 -11.30 14.42
N SER A 50 2.81 -11.98 15.26
CA SER A 50 4.12 -12.52 14.89
C SER A 50 4.03 -13.47 13.70
N ASN A 51 3.15 -14.47 13.79
CA ASN A 51 2.98 -15.47 12.74
C ASN A 51 2.56 -14.84 11.41
N CYS A 52 1.66 -13.86 11.44
CA CYS A 52 1.26 -13.12 10.26
C CYS A 52 2.44 -12.38 9.61
N LEU A 53 3.24 -11.67 10.40
CA LEU A 53 4.41 -10.93 9.90
C LEU A 53 5.49 -11.85 9.32
N LEU A 54 5.79 -12.96 10.00
CA LEU A 54 6.76 -13.95 9.52
C LEU A 54 6.27 -14.64 8.25
N TRP A 55 4.98 -14.96 8.17
CA TRP A 55 4.36 -15.49 6.97
C TRP A 55 4.50 -14.52 5.78
N ILE A 56 4.25 -13.22 6.01
CA ILE A 56 4.41 -12.20 4.96
C ILE A 56 5.85 -12.18 4.45
N GLU A 57 6.83 -12.12 5.34
CA GLU A 57 8.25 -12.09 4.96
C GLU A 57 8.62 -13.33 4.15
N GLU A 58 8.29 -14.52 4.64
CA GLU A 58 8.61 -15.79 3.98
C GLU A 58 8.00 -15.87 2.57
N ASN A 59 6.72 -15.53 2.44
CA ASN A 59 6.03 -15.65 1.15
C ASN A 59 6.47 -14.58 0.14
N VAL A 60 6.76 -13.36 0.57
CA VAL A 60 7.37 -12.34 -0.28
C VAL A 60 8.73 -12.82 -0.78
N LEU A 61 9.60 -13.33 0.10
CA LEU A 61 10.91 -13.88 -0.29
C LEU A 61 10.79 -15.07 -1.25
N ASN A 62 9.82 -15.94 -1.02
CA ASN A 62 9.57 -17.08 -1.92
C ASN A 62 9.18 -16.63 -3.33
N LEU A 63 8.36 -15.57 -3.46
CA LEU A 63 7.99 -15.02 -4.76
C LEU A 63 9.16 -14.25 -5.40
N MET A 64 9.93 -13.48 -4.62
CA MET A 64 11.16 -12.83 -5.11
C MET A 64 12.15 -13.87 -5.67
N ASN A 65 12.36 -14.98 -4.98
CA ASN A 65 13.25 -16.06 -5.43
C ASN A 65 12.75 -16.76 -6.71
N LYS A 66 11.45 -16.67 -7.00
CA LYS A 66 10.85 -17.13 -8.27
C LYS A 66 10.95 -16.09 -9.39
N GLY A 67 11.49 -14.91 -9.12
CA GLY A 67 11.67 -13.83 -10.11
C GLY A 67 10.46 -12.92 -10.29
N TYR A 68 9.50 -12.94 -9.40
CA TYR A 68 8.35 -12.01 -9.44
C TYR A 68 8.80 -10.59 -9.16
N SER A 69 8.25 -9.63 -9.90
CA SER A 69 8.40 -8.20 -9.61
C SER A 69 7.57 -7.79 -8.39
N LEU A 70 7.88 -6.64 -7.80
CA LEU A 70 7.10 -6.11 -6.67
C LEU A 70 5.60 -6.00 -6.98
N ARG A 71 5.25 -5.54 -8.17
CA ARG A 71 3.86 -5.37 -8.61
C ARG A 71 3.13 -6.71 -8.72
N GLU A 72 3.80 -7.72 -9.25
CA GLU A 72 3.25 -9.08 -9.31
C GLU A 72 3.05 -9.66 -7.91
N ILE A 73 4.01 -9.49 -7.01
CA ILE A 73 3.87 -9.94 -5.61
C ILE A 73 2.68 -9.25 -4.92
N GLN A 74 2.51 -7.94 -5.12
CA GLN A 74 1.39 -7.20 -4.55
C GLN A 74 0.02 -7.66 -5.07
N SER A 75 -0.06 -8.17 -6.31
CA SER A 75 -1.31 -8.66 -6.90
C SER A 75 -1.59 -10.13 -6.59
N GLU A 76 -0.55 -10.95 -6.45
CA GLU A 76 -0.67 -12.41 -6.30
C GLU A 76 -0.73 -12.85 -4.83
N LEU A 77 -0.07 -12.11 -3.93
CA LEU A 77 0.02 -12.52 -2.53
C LEU A 77 -1.28 -12.19 -1.79
N VAL A 78 -2.01 -13.24 -1.43
CA VAL A 78 -3.26 -13.14 -0.66
C VAL A 78 -3.03 -13.67 0.75
N LEU A 79 -3.45 -12.89 1.74
CA LEU A 79 -3.35 -13.28 3.14
C LEU A 79 -4.29 -14.47 3.44
N PRO A 80 -3.81 -15.58 4.06
CA PRO A 80 -4.65 -16.71 4.43
C PRO A 80 -5.75 -16.35 5.44
N GLU A 81 -6.86 -17.08 5.38
CA GLU A 81 -8.03 -16.87 6.26
C GLU A 81 -7.71 -16.97 7.75
N GLU A 82 -6.71 -17.76 8.12
CA GLU A 82 -6.24 -17.91 9.51
C GLU A 82 -5.79 -16.58 10.14
N PHE A 83 -5.39 -15.60 9.31
CA PHE A 83 -5.01 -14.26 9.71
C PHE A 83 -6.17 -13.24 9.65
N PHE A 84 -7.38 -13.64 9.25
CA PHE A 84 -8.56 -12.77 9.25
C PHE A 84 -9.12 -12.61 10.67
N LYS A 85 -8.36 -11.94 11.51
CA LYS A 85 -8.72 -11.67 12.90
C LYS A 85 -9.01 -10.19 13.11
N PRO A 86 -9.98 -9.83 13.99
CA PRO A 86 -10.38 -8.43 14.18
C PRO A 86 -9.24 -7.48 14.56
N TYR A 87 -8.17 -8.00 15.16
CA TYR A 87 -6.98 -7.24 15.58
C TYR A 87 -5.83 -7.29 14.58
N LEU A 88 -5.96 -8.02 13.47
CA LEU A 88 -4.98 -8.06 12.37
C LEU A 88 -5.44 -7.31 11.12
N VAL A 89 -6.55 -6.57 11.21
CA VAL A 89 -7.03 -5.74 10.09
C VAL A 89 -6.07 -4.58 9.81
N SER A 90 -5.98 -4.20 8.56
CA SER A 90 -5.21 -3.03 8.10
C SER A 90 -5.88 -1.71 8.52
N ALA A 91 -5.86 -1.41 9.83
CA ALA A 91 -6.46 -0.20 10.36
C ALA A 91 -5.50 1.01 10.34
N TYR A 92 -4.24 0.81 10.73
CA TYR A 92 -3.20 1.83 10.73
C TYR A 92 -2.19 1.61 9.61
N ASP A 93 -1.58 0.43 9.57
CA ASP A 93 -0.67 -0.03 8.52
C ASP A 93 -1.45 -0.65 7.35
N ASP A 94 -0.76 -1.16 6.36
CA ASP A 94 -1.35 -1.84 5.21
C ASP A 94 -0.52 -3.05 4.80
N PHE A 95 -1.21 -4.11 4.35
CA PHE A 95 -0.55 -5.34 3.89
C PHE A 95 0.42 -5.07 2.73
N SER A 96 0.04 -4.22 1.79
CA SER A 96 0.91 -3.84 0.66
C SER A 96 2.15 -3.07 1.10
N PHE A 97 2.07 -2.29 2.19
CA PHE A 97 3.23 -1.59 2.76
C PHE A 97 4.22 -2.55 3.42
N LEU A 98 3.71 -3.64 4.02
CA LEU A 98 4.57 -4.69 4.58
C LEU A 98 5.30 -5.43 3.45
N ILE A 99 4.62 -5.78 2.35
CA ILE A 99 5.23 -6.35 1.15
C ILE A 99 6.35 -5.44 0.62
N ASN A 100 6.08 -4.14 0.46
CA ASN A 100 7.08 -3.16 0.05
C ASN A 100 8.29 -3.10 1.00
N SER A 101 8.05 -3.22 2.31
CA SER A 101 9.12 -3.19 3.31
C SER A 101 10.03 -4.42 3.20
N VAL A 102 9.47 -5.61 2.97
CA VAL A 102 10.24 -6.83 2.73
C VAL A 102 11.01 -6.72 1.41
N TRP A 103 10.33 -6.32 0.33
CA TRP A 103 10.99 -6.12 -0.97
C TRP A 103 12.20 -5.20 -0.86
N ARG A 104 12.06 -4.02 -0.24
CA ARG A 104 13.16 -3.05 -0.09
C ARG A 104 14.30 -3.58 0.76
N GLN A 105 14.00 -4.38 1.77
CA GLN A 105 15.01 -4.95 2.66
C GLN A 105 15.94 -5.92 1.92
N TYR A 106 15.42 -6.75 1.04
CA TYR A 106 16.14 -7.82 0.37
C TYR A 106 16.46 -7.54 -1.11
N GLY A 107 15.59 -6.82 -1.81
CA GLY A 107 15.69 -6.49 -3.24
C GLY A 107 16.17 -5.07 -3.56
N GLY A 108 16.25 -4.20 -2.56
CA GLY A 108 16.61 -2.80 -2.75
C GLY A 108 15.44 -1.95 -3.28
N TRP A 109 15.73 -0.91 -4.05
CA TRP A 109 14.72 0.06 -4.52
C TRP A 109 14.10 -0.28 -5.90
N TYR A 110 14.76 -1.13 -6.69
CA TYR A 110 14.27 -1.51 -8.02
C TYR A 110 13.07 -2.46 -7.91
N SER A 111 11.95 -2.08 -8.51
CA SER A 111 10.67 -2.82 -8.41
C SER A 111 10.60 -4.13 -9.21
N GLY A 112 11.59 -4.40 -10.06
CA GLY A 112 11.55 -5.50 -11.04
C GLY A 112 10.93 -5.10 -12.39
N THR A 113 10.41 -3.88 -12.52
CA THR A 113 9.81 -3.36 -13.76
C THR A 113 10.82 -2.47 -14.49
N PRO A 114 11.37 -2.86 -15.67
CA PRO A 114 12.45 -2.11 -16.33
C PRO A 114 12.13 -0.65 -16.65
N SER A 115 10.89 -0.32 -16.98
CA SER A 115 10.47 1.06 -17.26
C SER A 115 10.54 1.99 -16.03
N GLU A 116 10.51 1.44 -14.82
CA GLU A 116 10.62 2.18 -13.56
C GLU A 116 12.08 2.42 -13.15
N LEU A 117 13.07 1.81 -13.82
CA LEU A 117 14.49 2.00 -13.51
C LEU A 117 14.94 3.43 -13.80
N LYS A 118 14.51 3.98 -14.93
CA LYS A 118 14.76 5.37 -15.37
C LYS A 118 13.47 5.90 -16.00
N PRO A 119 12.47 6.27 -15.19
CA PRO A 119 11.20 6.71 -15.73
C PRO A 119 11.35 8.04 -16.49
N PRO A 120 10.57 8.27 -17.57
CA PRO A 120 10.49 9.57 -18.20
C PRO A 120 9.89 10.61 -17.26
N LYS A 121 9.96 11.88 -17.63
CA LYS A 121 9.27 12.94 -16.88
C LYS A 121 7.76 12.68 -16.90
N LEU A 122 7.10 12.97 -15.79
CA LEU A 122 5.66 12.76 -15.66
C LEU A 122 4.88 13.56 -16.73
N GLU A 123 5.35 14.77 -17.03
CA GLU A 123 4.80 15.61 -18.09
C GLU A 123 4.88 14.95 -19.48
N ASP A 124 5.99 14.27 -19.81
CA ASP A 124 6.15 13.58 -21.10
C ASP A 124 5.17 12.40 -21.22
N ILE A 125 4.95 11.69 -20.11
CA ILE A 125 3.90 10.64 -20.02
C ILE A 125 2.52 11.25 -20.23
N GLY A 126 2.22 12.37 -19.57
CA GLY A 126 0.95 13.06 -19.69
C GLY A 126 0.66 13.53 -21.11
N ARG A 127 1.65 14.12 -21.81
CA ARG A 127 1.54 14.48 -23.22
C ARG A 127 1.25 13.26 -24.10
N THR A 128 1.92 12.15 -23.86
CA THR A 128 1.67 10.90 -24.59
C THR A 128 0.23 10.41 -24.40
N TYR A 129 -0.33 10.47 -23.18
CA TYR A 129 -1.72 10.08 -22.94
C TYR A 129 -2.71 11.02 -23.65
N ILE A 130 -2.44 12.33 -23.64
CA ILE A 130 -3.27 13.34 -24.34
C ILE A 130 -3.25 13.08 -25.83
N ASP A 131 -2.07 12.82 -26.42
CA ASP A 131 -1.92 12.52 -27.84
C ASP A 131 -2.67 11.23 -28.22
N MET A 132 -2.58 10.17 -27.41
CA MET A 132 -3.34 8.93 -27.60
C MET A 132 -4.84 9.14 -27.55
N ALA A 133 -5.33 10.03 -26.69
CA ALA A 133 -6.75 10.39 -26.60
C ALA A 133 -7.19 11.36 -27.71
N GLY A 134 -6.23 11.97 -28.41
CA GLY A 134 -6.44 12.97 -29.46
C GLY A 134 -6.47 14.41 -28.96
N ASN A 135 -6.85 14.67 -27.72
CA ASN A 135 -6.79 15.98 -27.04
C ASN A 135 -7.13 15.85 -25.54
N ASP A 136 -6.90 16.93 -24.78
CA ASP A 136 -7.13 17.03 -23.33
C ASP A 136 -8.58 16.69 -22.94
N ASN A 137 -9.57 17.21 -23.67
CA ASN A 137 -10.98 16.98 -23.34
C ASN A 137 -11.41 15.52 -23.54
N ASN A 138 -10.85 14.84 -24.53
CA ASN A 138 -11.11 13.41 -24.73
C ASN A 138 -10.49 12.57 -23.60
N LEU A 139 -9.27 12.93 -23.14
CA LEU A 139 -8.65 12.29 -22.01
C LEU A 139 -9.45 12.51 -20.71
N LEU A 140 -9.98 13.74 -20.50
CA LEU A 140 -10.86 14.03 -19.38
C LEU A 140 -12.11 13.13 -19.41
N LYS A 141 -12.80 13.02 -20.54
CA LYS A 141 -13.98 12.13 -20.70
C LYS A 141 -13.62 10.67 -20.44
N PHE A 142 -12.43 10.22 -20.83
CA PHE A 142 -11.97 8.88 -20.54
C PHE A 142 -11.75 8.66 -19.03
N LEU A 143 -11.14 9.61 -18.33
CA LEU A 143 -11.01 9.58 -16.87
C LEU A 143 -12.36 9.55 -16.17
N GLU A 144 -13.33 10.36 -16.59
CA GLU A 144 -14.71 10.33 -16.09
C GLU A 144 -15.35 8.95 -16.27
N SER A 145 -15.08 8.28 -17.40
CA SER A 145 -15.57 6.92 -17.65
C SER A 145 -14.94 5.89 -16.71
N LEU A 146 -13.64 6.04 -16.37
CA LEU A 146 -12.97 5.20 -15.39
C LEU A 146 -13.54 5.41 -13.97
N VAL A 147 -13.80 6.66 -13.60
CA VAL A 147 -14.44 7.00 -12.32
C VAL A 147 -15.84 6.38 -12.24
N SER A 148 -16.65 6.52 -13.27
CA SER A 148 -17.99 5.92 -13.36
C SER A 148 -17.96 4.40 -13.27
N SER A 149 -16.88 3.77 -13.76
CA SER A 149 -16.64 2.32 -13.69
C SER A 149 -15.91 1.90 -12.41
N GLN A 150 -15.69 2.81 -11.46
CA GLN A 150 -14.98 2.58 -10.19
C GLN A 150 -13.51 2.09 -10.36
N LYS A 151 -12.88 2.38 -11.49
CA LYS A 151 -11.49 2.06 -11.79
C LYS A 151 -10.55 3.17 -11.32
N TYR A 152 -10.62 3.49 -10.02
CA TYR A 152 -9.92 4.65 -9.46
C TYR A 152 -8.39 4.48 -9.44
N ARG A 153 -7.87 3.26 -9.28
CA ARG A 153 -6.42 3.00 -9.27
C ARG A 153 -5.83 3.20 -10.66
N GLU A 154 -6.51 2.72 -11.70
CA GLU A 154 -6.10 2.96 -13.08
C GLU A 154 -6.20 4.45 -13.43
N ALA A 155 -7.29 5.10 -13.01
CA ALA A 155 -7.49 6.52 -13.24
C ALA A 155 -6.41 7.37 -12.55
N SER A 156 -5.95 7.00 -11.35
CA SER A 156 -4.94 7.78 -10.61
C SER A 156 -3.61 7.86 -11.34
N VAL A 157 -3.17 6.78 -11.99
CA VAL A 157 -1.92 6.76 -12.76
C VAL A 157 -1.98 7.71 -13.96
N ILE A 158 -3.14 7.75 -14.62
CA ILE A 158 -3.34 8.58 -15.81
C ILE A 158 -3.50 10.06 -15.41
N VAL A 159 -4.31 10.33 -14.39
CA VAL A 159 -4.61 11.71 -13.99
C VAL A 159 -3.38 12.42 -13.43
N ASP A 160 -2.49 11.74 -12.70
CA ASP A 160 -1.26 12.36 -12.20
C ASP A 160 -0.38 12.85 -13.36
N ALA A 161 -0.26 12.05 -14.41
CA ALA A 161 0.48 12.44 -15.61
C ALA A 161 -0.23 13.58 -16.38
N ALA A 162 -1.54 13.50 -16.58
CA ALA A 162 -2.31 14.53 -17.25
C ALA A 162 -2.29 15.86 -16.50
N TYR A 163 -2.43 15.83 -15.18
CA TYR A 163 -2.37 17.01 -14.30
C TYR A 163 -1.03 17.74 -14.39
N SER A 164 0.10 17.02 -14.59
CA SER A 164 1.41 17.65 -14.77
C SER A 164 1.53 18.46 -16.06
N VAL A 165 0.66 18.22 -17.05
CA VAL A 165 0.60 18.95 -18.34
C VAL A 165 -0.40 20.12 -18.26
N ASN A 166 -1.61 19.87 -17.74
CA ASN A 166 -2.70 20.85 -17.67
C ASN A 166 -3.43 20.73 -16.32
N SER A 167 -2.83 21.36 -15.29
CA SER A 167 -3.33 21.28 -13.92
C SER A 167 -4.72 21.92 -13.76
N GLU A 168 -5.03 22.97 -14.53
CA GLU A 168 -6.33 23.65 -14.46
C GLU A 168 -7.46 22.72 -14.89
N LEU A 169 -7.29 22.03 -16.03
CA LEU A 169 -8.33 21.14 -16.57
C LEU A 169 -8.52 19.87 -15.74
N PHE A 170 -7.44 19.29 -15.25
CA PHE A 170 -7.47 17.97 -14.58
C PHE A 170 -7.57 18.05 -13.05
N SER A 171 -7.62 19.23 -12.44
CA SER A 171 -7.67 19.42 -10.99
C SER A 171 -8.87 18.73 -10.34
N ASP A 172 -10.07 19.00 -10.83
CA ASP A 172 -11.31 18.51 -10.20
C ASP A 172 -11.43 16.98 -10.29
N ILE A 173 -11.14 16.41 -11.46
CA ILE A 173 -11.18 14.96 -11.65
C ILE A 173 -10.09 14.25 -10.84
N LYS A 174 -8.90 14.83 -10.72
CA LYS A 174 -7.82 14.32 -9.84
C LYS A 174 -8.31 14.26 -8.39
N LYS A 175 -8.90 15.34 -7.92
CA LYS A 175 -9.46 15.46 -6.59
C LYS A 175 -10.52 14.39 -6.31
N GLU A 176 -11.45 14.19 -7.23
CA GLU A 176 -12.49 13.18 -7.13
C GLU A 176 -11.89 11.77 -7.03
N ILE A 177 -10.93 11.42 -7.92
CA ILE A 177 -10.27 10.11 -7.94
C ILE A 177 -9.61 9.82 -6.60
N TYR A 178 -8.83 10.75 -6.05
CA TYR A 178 -8.12 10.54 -4.79
C TYR A 178 -9.06 10.51 -3.57
N LEU A 179 -10.16 11.25 -3.58
CA LEU A 179 -11.20 11.11 -2.56
C LEU A 179 -11.84 9.73 -2.60
N LYS A 180 -12.17 9.22 -3.79
CA LYS A 180 -12.72 7.87 -3.94
C LYS A 180 -11.76 6.78 -3.50
N LEU A 181 -10.47 6.91 -3.81
CA LEU A 181 -9.44 6.01 -3.29
C LEU A 181 -9.38 6.06 -1.76
N ALA A 182 -9.39 7.24 -1.17
CA ALA A 182 -9.39 7.39 0.29
C ALA A 182 -10.65 6.80 0.96
N GLU A 183 -11.81 6.87 0.30
CA GLU A 183 -13.06 6.27 0.80
C GLU A 183 -13.00 4.74 0.83
N GLN A 184 -12.32 4.12 -0.14
CA GLN A 184 -12.18 2.66 -0.23
C GLN A 184 -11.16 2.08 0.74
N GLU A 185 -10.24 2.88 1.24
CA GLU A 185 -9.17 2.40 2.12
C GLU A 185 -9.66 2.13 3.56
N THR A 186 -9.08 1.13 4.20
CA THR A 186 -9.21 0.89 5.63
C THR A 186 -8.03 1.48 6.41
N SER A 187 -6.82 1.45 5.83
CA SER A 187 -5.60 1.98 6.41
C SER A 187 -5.65 3.49 6.58
N LEU A 188 -5.45 3.97 7.81
CA LEU A 188 -5.37 5.41 8.11
C LEU A 188 -4.21 6.09 7.40
N MET A 189 -3.08 5.37 7.21
CA MET A 189 -1.93 5.91 6.46
C MET A 189 -2.23 6.08 4.99
N ALA A 190 -2.85 5.09 4.34
CA ALA A 190 -3.26 5.17 2.94
C ALA A 190 -4.28 6.30 2.74
N LYS A 191 -5.30 6.38 3.60
CA LYS A 191 -6.27 7.49 3.60
C LYS A 191 -5.60 8.84 3.72
N GLY A 192 -4.62 8.98 4.62
CA GLY A 192 -3.89 10.23 4.81
C GLY A 192 -3.10 10.64 3.58
N ILE A 193 -2.44 9.69 2.92
CA ILE A 193 -1.66 9.95 1.71
C ILE A 193 -2.57 10.38 0.56
N TYR A 194 -3.68 9.67 0.33
CA TYR A 194 -4.63 10.03 -0.73
C TYR A 194 -5.29 11.38 -0.49
N LYS A 195 -5.69 11.70 0.75
CA LYS A 195 -6.26 13.00 1.10
C LYS A 195 -5.27 14.15 0.95
N PHE A 196 -3.99 13.94 1.31
CA PHE A 196 -2.97 14.98 1.14
C PHE A 196 -2.75 15.33 -0.33
N ASN A 197 -2.71 14.35 -1.21
CA ASN A 197 -2.57 14.58 -2.66
C ASN A 197 -3.82 15.17 -3.33
N HIS A 198 -4.95 15.14 -2.66
CA HIS A 198 -6.16 15.84 -3.06
C HIS A 198 -6.04 17.36 -2.90
N ASP A 199 -5.31 17.84 -1.87
CA ASP A 199 -5.15 19.26 -1.57
C ASP A 199 -3.93 19.89 -2.28
N SER A 200 -3.12 19.08 -3.00
CA SER A 200 -1.90 19.45 -3.74
C SER A 200 -2.16 19.54 -5.21
#